data_2745bb809398fe7bb5450c9d2d5cc7cc
#
_entry.id   2745bb809398fe7bb5450c9d2d5cc7cc
#
_cell.length_a   1.000
_cell.length_b   1.000
_cell.length_c   1.000
_cell.angle_alpha   90.00
_cell.angle_beta   90.00
_cell.angle_gamma   90.00
#
_symmetry.space_group_name_H-M   'P 1'
#
loop_
_entity.id
_entity.type
_entity.pdbx_description
1 polymer ?
#
loop_
_entity_poly.entity_id
_entity_poly.type
_entity_poly.pdbx_seq_one_letter_code
_entity_poly.pdbx_strand_id
1 'polypeptide(L)'
;RAVARILRPGISVKEVTEFINAAHIKAGATAGSYFCIVLFSDDSQYPHGVTVAQDLKENDIVLVDTGCQLEGYLSDITRTYVYGTPTERQREIWNLEKQTQQAAFDAAQIGATCGSVDDAARKVLAAAGLSGDYQLPGLPHRVGHGTGLDIHEHPYLVRGNTTTLQEGMVVSNEPMICIPGEFGIRHEDHFYMTPNGPKWFTTPMHSIDNPFGY
;
A
#
# COMPACT_ATOMS: atom_id res chain seq x y z
N ARG A 1 3.88 -5.55 -11.55
CA ARG A 1 4.83 -5.62 -12.67
C ARG A 1 4.13 -5.75 -14.02
N ALA A 2 3.19 -6.71 -14.19
CA ALA A 2 2.51 -6.89 -15.47
C ALA A 2 1.69 -5.66 -15.89
N VAL A 3 1.02 -5.01 -14.95
CA VAL A 3 0.24 -3.78 -15.17
C VAL A 3 1.09 -2.69 -15.82
N ALA A 4 2.31 -2.45 -15.32
CA ALA A 4 3.19 -1.41 -15.87
C ALA A 4 3.48 -1.58 -17.39
N ARG A 5 3.33 -2.79 -17.94
CA ARG A 5 3.57 -3.09 -19.35
C ARG A 5 2.42 -2.73 -20.27
N ILE A 6 1.21 -2.57 -19.73
CA ILE A 6 0.02 -2.24 -20.52
C ILE A 6 -0.34 -0.76 -20.43
N LEU A 7 0.28 -0.02 -19.52
CA LEU A 7 -0.01 1.40 -19.36
C LEU A 7 0.35 2.18 -20.61
N ARG A 8 -0.53 3.10 -20.96
CA ARG A 8 -0.39 4.06 -22.06
C ARG A 8 -1.27 5.27 -21.78
N PRO A 9 -0.98 6.45 -22.30
CA PRO A 9 -1.88 7.59 -22.19
C PRO A 9 -3.28 7.24 -22.71
N GLY A 10 -4.31 7.64 -21.96
CA GLY A 10 -5.71 7.36 -22.28
C GLY A 10 -6.21 5.97 -21.91
N ILE A 11 -5.40 5.11 -21.27
CA ILE A 11 -5.91 3.86 -20.72
C ILE A 11 -6.85 4.15 -19.54
N SER A 12 -8.00 3.52 -19.52
CA SER A 12 -8.98 3.71 -18.46
C SER A 12 -8.69 2.82 -17.25
N VAL A 13 -9.18 3.23 -16.08
CA VAL A 13 -9.18 2.41 -14.86
C VAL A 13 -9.85 1.06 -15.13
N LYS A 14 -10.94 1.04 -15.91
CA LYS A 14 -11.66 -0.19 -16.27
C LYS A 14 -10.76 -1.18 -17.01
N GLU A 15 -10.03 -0.74 -18.04
CA GLU A 15 -9.12 -1.61 -18.81
C GLU A 15 -8.03 -2.21 -17.92
N VAL A 16 -7.47 -1.42 -17.00
CA VAL A 16 -6.44 -1.90 -16.06
C VAL A 16 -7.04 -2.91 -15.08
N THR A 17 -8.22 -2.65 -14.54
CA THR A 17 -8.91 -3.56 -13.62
C THR A 17 -9.25 -4.90 -14.29
N GLU A 18 -9.74 -4.88 -15.53
CA GLU A 18 -10.03 -6.08 -16.31
C GLU A 18 -8.76 -6.90 -16.58
N PHE A 19 -7.65 -6.23 -16.88
CA PHE A 19 -6.35 -6.88 -17.05
C PHE A 19 -5.87 -7.54 -15.74
N ILE A 20 -5.98 -6.87 -14.59
CA ILE A 20 -5.60 -7.41 -13.28
C ILE A 20 -6.43 -8.64 -12.96
N ASN A 21 -7.74 -8.56 -13.16
CA ASN A 21 -8.65 -9.68 -12.95
C ASN A 21 -8.26 -10.90 -13.79
N ALA A 22 -7.98 -10.70 -15.07
CA ALA A 22 -7.51 -11.77 -15.96
C ALA A 22 -6.13 -12.34 -15.52
N ALA A 23 -5.25 -11.48 -15.02
CA ALA A 23 -3.95 -11.90 -14.51
C ALA A 23 -4.08 -12.77 -13.23
N HIS A 24 -4.99 -12.43 -12.32
CA HIS A 24 -5.30 -13.24 -11.13
C HIS A 24 -5.84 -14.62 -11.52
N ILE A 25 -6.78 -14.68 -12.47
CA ILE A 25 -7.31 -15.95 -12.99
C ILE A 25 -6.17 -16.80 -13.58
N LYS A 26 -5.31 -16.19 -14.40
CA LYS A 26 -4.15 -16.88 -15.00
C LYS A 26 -3.14 -17.36 -13.95
N ALA A 27 -3.02 -16.67 -12.83
CA ALA A 27 -2.14 -17.06 -11.72
C ALA A 27 -2.75 -18.15 -10.81
N GLY A 28 -3.99 -18.57 -11.05
CA GLY A 28 -4.65 -19.65 -10.31
C GLY A 28 -5.79 -19.21 -9.39
N ALA A 29 -5.99 -17.92 -9.21
CA ALA A 29 -7.14 -17.38 -8.45
C ALA A 29 -8.39 -17.41 -9.33
N THR A 30 -9.07 -18.57 -9.38
CA THR A 30 -10.13 -18.87 -10.36
C THR A 30 -11.33 -17.92 -10.30
N ALA A 31 -11.57 -17.27 -9.16
CA ALA A 31 -12.61 -16.24 -9.00
C ALA A 31 -12.16 -14.84 -9.49
N GLY A 32 -10.89 -14.68 -9.88
CA GLY A 32 -10.32 -13.40 -10.27
C GLY A 32 -9.88 -12.54 -9.08
N SER A 33 -10.00 -11.22 -9.23
CA SER A 33 -9.71 -10.29 -8.15
C SER A 33 -10.79 -10.35 -7.08
N TYR A 34 -10.39 -10.43 -5.82
CA TYR A 34 -11.29 -10.25 -4.68
C TYR A 34 -11.71 -8.78 -4.57
N PHE A 35 -10.73 -7.89 -4.75
CA PHE A 35 -10.93 -6.45 -4.91
C PHE A 35 -9.86 -5.88 -5.86
N CYS A 36 -10.12 -4.70 -6.41
CA CYS A 36 -9.16 -4.00 -7.25
C CYS A 36 -9.45 -2.51 -7.26
N ILE A 37 -8.54 -1.72 -6.74
CA ILE A 37 -8.55 -0.25 -6.75
C ILE A 37 -7.43 0.20 -7.68
N VAL A 38 -7.76 0.98 -8.69
CA VAL A 38 -6.81 1.60 -9.61
C VAL A 38 -7.09 3.09 -9.62
N LEU A 39 -6.09 3.90 -9.31
CA LEU A 39 -6.22 5.35 -9.20
C LEU A 39 -5.08 6.03 -9.96
N PHE A 40 -5.41 7.06 -10.72
CA PHE A 40 -4.45 7.87 -11.45
C PHE A 40 -4.42 9.30 -10.93
N SER A 41 -3.24 9.92 -10.97
CA SER A 41 -3.02 11.32 -10.64
C SER A 41 -3.60 11.71 -9.27
N ASP A 42 -4.39 12.77 -9.20
CA ASP A 42 -5.01 13.28 -7.97
C ASP A 42 -6.11 12.38 -7.40
N ASP A 43 -6.71 11.47 -8.19
CA ASP A 43 -7.61 10.44 -7.66
C ASP A 43 -6.93 9.57 -6.59
N SER A 44 -5.61 9.41 -6.67
CA SER A 44 -4.83 8.62 -5.71
C SER A 44 -4.87 9.16 -4.27
N GLN A 45 -5.27 10.41 -4.04
CA GLN A 45 -5.46 10.98 -2.70
C GLN A 45 -6.63 10.36 -1.93
N TYR A 46 -7.51 9.61 -2.61
CA TYR A 46 -8.70 8.98 -2.00
C TYR A 46 -8.45 7.49 -1.74
N PRO A 47 -8.22 7.06 -0.49
CA PRO A 47 -7.79 5.69 -0.16
C PRO A 47 -8.69 4.57 -0.70
N HIS A 48 -10.00 4.84 -0.80
CA HIS A 48 -11.00 3.86 -1.23
C HIS A 48 -11.52 4.10 -2.66
N GLY A 49 -10.88 5.02 -3.41
CA GLY A 49 -11.25 5.30 -4.78
C GLY A 49 -12.23 6.46 -4.96
N VAL A 50 -12.62 6.68 -6.21
CA VAL A 50 -13.51 7.76 -6.66
C VAL A 50 -14.69 7.19 -7.44
N THR A 51 -15.79 7.93 -7.50
CA THR A 51 -16.99 7.52 -8.26
C THR A 51 -16.76 7.65 -9.76
N VAL A 52 -16.02 8.68 -10.19
CA VAL A 52 -15.71 8.94 -11.60
C VAL A 52 -14.19 9.04 -11.71
N ALA A 53 -13.58 7.98 -12.23
CA ALA A 53 -12.13 7.91 -12.40
C ALA A 53 -11.69 8.59 -13.69
N GLN A 54 -10.50 9.17 -13.66
CA GLN A 54 -9.85 9.74 -14.82
C GLN A 54 -9.03 8.72 -15.60
N ASP A 55 -8.80 8.96 -16.89
CA ASP A 55 -7.89 8.17 -17.71
C ASP A 55 -6.44 8.61 -17.45
N LEU A 56 -5.50 7.68 -17.63
CA LEU A 56 -4.07 7.90 -17.38
C LEU A 56 -3.48 8.94 -18.35
N LYS A 57 -2.68 9.84 -17.82
CA LYS A 57 -1.88 10.81 -18.58
C LYS A 57 -0.39 10.60 -18.30
N GLU A 58 0.43 11.22 -19.14
CA GLU A 58 1.89 11.24 -18.94
C GLU A 58 2.26 11.90 -17.61
N ASN A 59 3.19 11.29 -16.88
CA ASN A 59 3.69 11.71 -15.57
C ASN A 59 2.68 11.61 -14.42
N ASP A 60 1.57 10.91 -14.63
CA ASP A 60 0.60 10.62 -13.56
C ASP A 60 1.15 9.63 -12.55
N ILE A 61 0.73 9.81 -11.30
CA ILE A 61 0.75 8.76 -10.28
C ILE A 61 -0.14 7.61 -10.75
N VAL A 62 0.33 6.39 -10.55
CA VAL A 62 -0.42 5.16 -10.74
C VAL A 62 -0.41 4.41 -9.41
N LEU A 63 -1.53 4.37 -8.73
CA LEU A 63 -1.75 3.55 -7.54
C LEU A 63 -2.61 2.36 -7.94
N VAL A 64 -2.10 1.16 -7.68
CA VAL A 64 -2.82 -0.09 -7.86
C VAL A 64 -2.82 -0.85 -6.54
N ASP A 65 -3.99 -1.09 -6.01
CA ASP A 65 -4.24 -1.84 -4.81
C ASP A 65 -5.18 -3.01 -5.14
N THR A 66 -4.74 -4.24 -4.90
CA THR A 66 -5.48 -5.40 -5.36
C THR A 66 -5.15 -6.67 -4.60
N GLY A 67 -6.16 -7.50 -4.47
CA GLY A 67 -6.03 -8.82 -3.90
C GLY A 67 -6.85 -9.88 -4.61
N CYS A 68 -6.50 -11.13 -4.38
CA CYS A 68 -7.25 -12.28 -4.87
C CYS A 68 -7.34 -13.35 -3.77
N GLN A 69 -8.18 -14.36 -4.00
CA GLN A 69 -8.28 -15.51 -3.11
C GLN A 69 -7.69 -16.75 -3.79
N LEU A 70 -6.83 -17.45 -3.05
CA LEU A 70 -6.26 -18.72 -3.48
C LEU A 70 -6.30 -19.70 -2.30
N GLU A 71 -6.84 -20.91 -2.51
CA GLU A 71 -6.94 -21.95 -1.47
C GLU A 71 -7.64 -21.48 -0.18
N GLY A 72 -8.56 -20.53 -0.29
CA GLY A 72 -9.26 -19.91 0.84
C GLY A 72 -8.56 -18.73 1.49
N TYR A 73 -7.30 -18.46 1.18
CA TYR A 73 -6.55 -17.31 1.71
C TYR A 73 -6.61 -16.10 0.78
N LEU A 74 -6.69 -14.93 1.40
CA LEU A 74 -6.72 -13.65 0.70
C LEU A 74 -5.32 -13.02 0.64
N SER A 75 -5.04 -12.39 -0.47
CA SER A 75 -3.85 -11.54 -0.65
C SER A 75 -4.27 -10.09 -0.74
N ASP A 76 -3.34 -9.22 -0.39
CA ASP A 76 -3.48 -7.78 -0.45
C ASP A 76 -2.14 -7.14 -0.78
N ILE A 77 -2.11 -6.19 -1.73
CA ILE A 77 -0.87 -5.53 -2.12
C ILE A 77 -1.13 -4.22 -2.85
N THR A 78 -0.50 -3.15 -2.40
CA THR A 78 -0.52 -1.87 -3.10
C THR A 78 0.85 -1.53 -3.68
N ARG A 79 0.83 -1.00 -4.90
CA ARG A 79 2.01 -0.43 -5.57
C ARG A 79 1.67 0.94 -6.13
N THR A 80 2.48 1.95 -5.75
CA THR A 80 2.38 3.30 -6.31
C THR A 80 3.66 3.68 -7.03
N TYR A 81 3.55 4.09 -8.28
CA TYR A 81 4.66 4.53 -9.12
C TYR A 81 4.19 5.63 -10.08
N VAL A 82 5.08 6.17 -10.90
CA VAL A 82 4.76 7.20 -11.90
C VAL A 82 4.84 6.61 -13.29
N TYR A 83 3.85 6.91 -14.13
CA TYR A 83 3.89 6.62 -15.56
C TYR A 83 4.62 7.74 -16.28
N GLY A 84 5.89 7.57 -16.59
CA GLY A 84 6.74 8.60 -17.16
C GLY A 84 7.82 9.08 -16.20
N THR A 85 8.03 10.40 -16.11
CA THR A 85 9.08 11.00 -15.29
C THR A 85 8.49 11.60 -14.01
N PRO A 86 8.91 11.12 -12.81
CA PRO A 86 8.44 11.70 -11.56
C PRO A 86 8.88 13.15 -11.39
N THR A 87 7.98 13.99 -10.88
CA THR A 87 8.32 15.32 -10.38
C THR A 87 9.10 15.23 -9.07
N GLU A 88 9.81 16.30 -8.69
CA GLU A 88 10.50 16.36 -7.39
C GLU A 88 9.51 16.17 -6.21
N ARG A 89 8.31 16.73 -6.31
CA ARG A 89 7.27 16.59 -5.29
C ARG A 89 6.78 15.13 -5.15
N GLN A 90 6.54 14.46 -6.27
CA GLN A 90 6.17 13.04 -6.26
C GLN A 90 7.29 12.19 -5.65
N ARG A 91 8.53 12.49 -5.97
CA ARG A 91 9.72 11.82 -5.46
C ARG A 91 9.90 12.02 -3.95
N GLU A 92 9.72 13.24 -3.48
CA GLU A 92 9.75 13.58 -2.06
C GLU A 92 8.73 12.74 -1.25
N ILE A 93 7.46 12.79 -1.64
CA ILE A 93 6.38 12.10 -0.92
C ILE A 93 6.49 10.58 -1.05
N TRP A 94 6.89 10.08 -2.21
CA TRP A 94 7.12 8.64 -2.40
C TRP A 94 8.22 8.11 -1.46
N ASN A 95 9.33 8.82 -1.36
CA ASN A 95 10.43 8.44 -0.47
C ASN A 95 10.04 8.57 1.00
N LEU A 96 9.26 9.58 1.37
CA LEU A 96 8.74 9.76 2.72
C LEU A 96 7.81 8.61 3.10
N GLU A 97 6.94 8.19 2.19
CA GLU A 97 6.05 7.05 2.43
C GLU A 97 6.85 5.74 2.62
N LYS A 98 7.84 5.49 1.76
CA LYS A 98 8.74 4.34 1.90
C LYS A 98 9.47 4.33 3.25
N GLN A 99 9.92 5.48 3.75
CA GLN A 99 10.51 5.60 5.08
C GLN A 99 9.48 5.30 6.17
N THR A 100 8.23 5.72 5.97
CA THR A 100 7.12 5.48 6.88
C THR A 100 6.79 3.99 6.98
N GLN A 101 6.72 3.30 5.83
CA GLN A 101 6.54 1.84 5.77
C GLN A 101 7.70 1.11 6.46
N GLN A 102 8.93 1.52 6.21
CA GLN A 102 10.11 0.92 6.83
C GLN A 102 10.13 1.11 8.36
N ALA A 103 9.77 2.31 8.85
CA ALA A 103 9.72 2.59 10.27
C ALA A 103 8.68 1.71 11.00
N ALA A 104 7.53 1.47 10.38
CA ALA A 104 6.54 0.53 10.91
C ALA A 104 7.09 -0.90 10.96
N PHE A 105 7.73 -1.35 9.89
CA PHE A 105 8.35 -2.68 9.85
C PHE A 105 9.43 -2.86 10.92
N ASP A 106 10.32 -1.89 11.09
CA ASP A 106 11.41 -1.94 12.07
C ASP A 106 10.87 -1.93 13.52
N ALA A 107 9.74 -1.27 13.76
CA ALA A 107 9.06 -1.26 15.06
C ALA A 107 8.30 -2.55 15.37
N ALA A 108 7.99 -3.37 14.36
CA ALA A 108 7.23 -4.61 14.50
C ALA A 108 8.10 -5.73 15.06
N GLN A 109 8.43 -5.66 16.34
CA GLN A 109 9.22 -6.67 17.05
C GLN A 109 8.34 -7.59 17.89
N ILE A 110 8.79 -8.80 18.20
CA ILE A 110 8.10 -9.71 19.12
C ILE A 110 7.87 -9.01 20.45
N GLY A 111 6.61 -8.99 20.92
CA GLY A 111 6.20 -8.33 22.16
C GLY A 111 5.95 -6.82 22.05
N ALA A 112 6.27 -6.19 20.92
CA ALA A 112 5.84 -4.80 20.68
C ALA A 112 4.32 -4.75 20.51
N THR A 113 3.69 -3.67 20.95
CA THR A 113 2.26 -3.50 20.76
C THR A 113 1.93 -3.09 19.33
N CYS A 114 0.80 -3.54 18.80
CA CYS A 114 0.33 -3.13 17.47
C CYS A 114 0.20 -1.60 17.35
N GLY A 115 -0.19 -0.92 18.45
CA GLY A 115 -0.25 0.55 18.49
C GLY A 115 1.13 1.21 18.36
N SER A 116 2.19 0.61 18.91
CA SER A 116 3.54 1.18 18.81
C SER A 116 4.08 1.14 17.37
N VAL A 117 3.63 0.19 16.56
CA VAL A 117 3.96 0.10 15.13
C VAL A 117 3.33 1.27 14.35
N ASP A 118 2.04 1.55 14.59
CA ASP A 118 1.35 2.70 14.00
C ASP A 118 2.00 4.03 14.45
N ASP A 119 2.34 4.13 15.74
CA ASP A 119 3.01 5.33 16.26
C ASP A 119 4.40 5.56 15.65
N ALA A 120 5.15 4.51 15.33
CA ALA A 120 6.46 4.63 14.68
C ALA A 120 6.34 5.24 13.27
N ALA A 121 5.38 4.79 12.46
CA ALA A 121 5.06 5.36 11.16
C ALA A 121 4.68 6.85 11.29
N ARG A 122 3.78 7.18 12.21
CA ARG A 122 3.32 8.56 12.42
C ARG A 122 4.40 9.52 12.88
N LYS A 123 5.40 9.05 13.63
CA LYS A 123 6.55 9.86 14.02
C LYS A 123 7.37 10.33 12.81
N VAL A 124 7.51 9.48 11.78
CA VAL A 124 8.18 9.86 10.52
C VAL A 124 7.43 10.99 9.84
N LEU A 125 6.10 10.87 9.73
CA LEU A 125 5.25 11.90 9.11
C LEU A 125 5.30 13.22 9.88
N ALA A 126 5.19 13.18 11.21
CA ALA A 126 5.26 14.36 12.06
C ALA A 126 6.62 15.07 11.95
N ALA A 127 7.73 14.31 11.87
CA ALA A 127 9.07 14.87 11.66
C ALA A 127 9.22 15.56 10.30
N ALA A 128 8.45 15.13 9.29
CA ALA A 128 8.39 15.76 7.97
C ALA A 128 7.36 16.91 7.88
N GLY A 129 6.72 17.29 8.99
CA GLY A 129 5.75 18.39 9.02
C GLY A 129 4.34 18.02 8.54
N LEU A 130 4.06 16.72 8.34
CA LEU A 130 2.73 16.22 8.04
C LEU A 130 1.97 15.87 9.34
N SER A 131 0.65 15.66 9.23
CA SER A 131 -0.12 15.25 10.40
C SER A 131 0.30 13.86 10.91
N GLY A 132 0.62 13.79 12.18
CA GLY A 132 0.86 12.55 12.91
C GLY A 132 -0.40 11.95 13.56
N ASP A 133 -1.60 12.46 13.25
CA ASP A 133 -2.82 12.14 14.01
C ASP A 133 -4.08 11.94 13.16
N TYR A 134 -4.06 10.98 12.22
CA TYR A 134 -5.23 10.61 11.39
C TYR A 134 -5.86 11.79 10.62
N GLN A 135 -5.13 12.88 10.44
CA GLN A 135 -5.59 14.07 9.73
C GLN A 135 -4.78 14.28 8.44
N LEU A 136 -5.34 15.05 7.54
CA LEU A 136 -4.70 15.44 6.27
C LEU A 136 -4.03 16.82 6.39
N PRO A 137 -2.95 17.06 5.65
CA PRO A 137 -2.17 16.10 4.89
C PRO A 137 -1.42 15.12 5.80
N GLY A 138 -1.43 13.84 5.46
CA GLY A 138 -0.81 12.77 6.26
C GLY A 138 -1.45 11.41 6.06
N LEU A 139 -1.39 10.56 7.08
CA LEU A 139 -1.93 9.20 7.11
C LEU A 139 -3.32 9.17 7.76
N PRO A 140 -4.42 9.08 6.96
CA PRO A 140 -5.78 9.17 7.49
C PRO A 140 -6.32 7.87 8.09
N HIS A 141 -5.66 6.75 7.89
CA HIS A 141 -6.10 5.43 8.39
C HIS A 141 -5.00 4.72 9.20
N ARG A 142 -5.28 3.52 9.68
CA ARG A 142 -4.31 2.65 10.37
C ARG A 142 -3.15 2.28 9.46
N VAL A 143 -2.01 1.90 10.04
CA VAL A 143 -0.83 1.44 9.28
C VAL A 143 -1.04 0.07 8.67
N GLY A 144 -1.87 -0.79 9.28
CA GLY A 144 -2.07 -2.13 8.74
C GLY A 144 -3.10 -2.96 9.51
N HIS A 145 -3.31 -4.17 9.04
CA HIS A 145 -4.29 -5.12 9.57
C HIS A 145 -3.82 -6.56 9.36
N GLY A 146 -4.37 -7.50 10.13
CA GLY A 146 -4.24 -8.91 9.85
C GLY A 146 -4.91 -9.26 8.52
N THR A 147 -4.36 -10.24 7.82
CA THR A 147 -4.91 -10.77 6.57
C THR A 147 -4.68 -12.28 6.53
N GLY A 148 -5.68 -13.00 6.08
CA GLY A 148 -5.62 -14.46 5.99
C GLY A 148 -6.89 -15.01 5.40
N LEU A 149 -7.83 -15.43 6.25
CA LEU A 149 -9.14 -15.90 5.81
C LEU A 149 -10.10 -14.76 5.51
N ASP A 150 -9.94 -13.63 6.21
CA ASP A 150 -10.60 -12.37 5.89
C ASP A 150 -9.58 -11.35 5.37
N ILE A 151 -10.05 -10.40 4.54
CA ILE A 151 -9.17 -9.35 4.00
C ILE A 151 -8.70 -8.41 5.13
N HIS A 152 -9.57 -8.14 6.10
CA HIS A 152 -9.26 -7.39 7.29
C HIS A 152 -9.61 -8.24 8.52
N GLU A 153 -8.60 -8.73 9.21
CA GLU A 153 -8.77 -9.48 10.46
C GLU A 153 -7.81 -8.96 11.56
N HIS A 154 -8.00 -9.40 12.79
CA HIS A 154 -7.06 -9.08 13.88
C HIS A 154 -5.70 -9.76 13.66
N PRO A 155 -4.59 -9.08 14.14
CA PRO A 155 -4.57 -7.80 14.85
C PRO A 155 -4.57 -6.58 13.90
N TYR A 156 -4.98 -5.41 14.40
CA TYR A 156 -4.90 -4.14 13.68
C TYR A 156 -3.71 -3.30 14.17
N LEU A 157 -2.86 -2.86 13.26
CA LEU A 157 -1.77 -1.91 13.53
C LEU A 157 -2.35 -0.49 13.57
N VAL A 158 -2.91 -0.13 14.72
CA VAL A 158 -3.62 1.13 14.95
C VAL A 158 -3.26 1.69 16.32
N ARG A 159 -3.08 3.00 16.43
CA ARG A 159 -2.76 3.68 17.68
C ARG A 159 -3.68 3.25 18.83
N GLY A 160 -3.10 3.00 19.99
CA GLY A 160 -3.80 2.57 21.18
C GLY A 160 -4.12 1.07 21.26
N ASN A 161 -3.87 0.30 20.21
CA ASN A 161 -4.01 -1.15 20.27
C ASN A 161 -2.89 -1.77 21.13
N THR A 162 -3.27 -2.38 22.23
CA THR A 162 -2.35 -3.01 23.20
C THR A 162 -2.02 -4.47 22.91
N THR A 163 -2.61 -5.06 21.87
CA THR A 163 -2.26 -6.42 21.42
C THR A 163 -0.78 -6.48 21.08
N THR A 164 -0.08 -7.43 21.65
CA THR A 164 1.36 -7.64 21.38
C THR A 164 1.57 -8.55 20.18
N LEU A 165 2.53 -8.20 19.34
CA LEU A 165 2.93 -9.02 18.20
C LEU A 165 3.57 -10.33 18.68
N GLN A 166 3.12 -11.44 18.12
CA GLN A 166 3.56 -12.79 18.45
C GLN A 166 3.98 -13.53 17.19
N GLU A 167 4.81 -14.56 17.37
CA GLU A 167 5.21 -15.45 16.28
C GLU A 167 4.00 -16.01 15.53
N GLY A 168 4.09 -16.08 14.19
CA GLY A 168 3.06 -16.56 13.30
C GLY A 168 2.01 -15.53 12.90
N MET A 169 1.94 -14.35 13.52
CA MET A 169 1.03 -13.30 13.09
C MET A 169 1.43 -12.77 11.70
N VAL A 170 0.43 -12.59 10.85
CA VAL A 170 0.54 -12.03 9.50
C VAL A 170 -0.23 -10.72 9.46
N VAL A 171 0.41 -9.66 8.99
CA VAL A 171 -0.21 -8.33 8.91
C VAL A 171 0.22 -7.58 7.66
N SER A 172 -0.67 -6.72 7.15
CA SER A 172 -0.30 -5.71 6.16
C SER A 172 0.54 -4.60 6.79
N ASN A 173 1.34 -3.94 5.98
CA ASN A 173 2.02 -2.70 6.32
C ASN A 173 1.84 -1.75 5.13
N GLU A 174 0.84 -0.88 5.25
CA GLU A 174 0.25 -0.10 4.17
C GLU A 174 0.07 1.39 4.53
N PRO A 175 1.04 2.06 5.14
CA PRO A 175 0.85 3.48 5.40
C PRO A 175 0.57 4.22 4.10
N MET A 176 -0.20 5.29 4.19
CA MET A 176 -0.54 6.13 3.05
C MET A 176 -0.33 7.60 3.38
N ILE A 177 0.28 8.33 2.48
CA ILE A 177 0.35 9.78 2.56
C ILE A 177 -0.64 10.36 1.56
N CYS A 178 -1.68 11.02 2.07
CA CYS A 178 -2.64 11.76 1.26
C CYS A 178 -2.34 13.25 1.35
N ILE A 179 -2.15 13.90 0.19
CA ILE A 179 -1.97 15.35 0.08
C ILE A 179 -3.19 15.93 -0.64
N PRO A 180 -4.12 16.58 0.08
CA PRO A 180 -5.34 17.11 -0.52
C PRO A 180 -5.06 18.05 -1.69
N GLY A 181 -5.71 17.77 -2.83
CA GLY A 181 -5.55 18.55 -4.06
C GLY A 181 -4.27 18.27 -4.86
N GLU A 182 -3.45 17.31 -4.40
CA GLU A 182 -2.26 16.87 -5.13
C GLU A 182 -2.41 15.39 -5.53
N PHE A 183 -2.05 14.46 -4.64
CA PHE A 183 -2.08 13.01 -4.87
C PHE A 183 -1.94 12.24 -3.55
N GLY A 184 -2.03 10.91 -3.63
CA GLY A 184 -1.70 9.99 -2.54
C GLY A 184 -0.66 8.96 -2.97
N ILE A 185 0.14 8.52 -2.02
CA ILE A 185 1.13 7.43 -2.17
C ILE A 185 0.86 6.39 -1.09
N ARG A 186 0.65 5.14 -1.49
CA ARG A 186 0.60 3.97 -0.60
C ARG A 186 1.52 2.89 -1.14
N HIS A 187 2.40 2.37 -0.29
CA HIS A 187 3.12 1.13 -0.53
C HIS A 187 2.61 0.11 0.48
N GLU A 188 2.33 -1.07 -0.01
CA GLU A 188 1.82 -2.12 0.85
C GLU A 188 2.53 -3.43 0.58
N ASP A 189 3.05 -3.98 1.63
CA ASP A 189 3.57 -5.33 1.67
C ASP A 189 3.11 -6.00 2.96
N HIS A 190 2.94 -7.31 2.90
CA HIS A 190 2.67 -8.10 4.09
C HIS A 190 3.96 -8.60 4.70
N PHE A 191 3.98 -8.67 6.02
CA PHE A 191 5.01 -9.36 6.76
C PHE A 191 4.42 -10.38 7.73
N TYR A 192 5.23 -11.33 8.11
CA TYR A 192 4.90 -12.29 9.16
C TYR A 192 5.95 -12.25 10.26
N MET A 193 5.50 -12.54 11.47
CA MET A 193 6.35 -12.54 12.65
C MET A 193 7.07 -13.87 12.80
N THR A 194 8.41 -13.82 12.86
CA THR A 194 9.28 -14.96 13.20
C THR A 194 9.83 -14.78 14.62
N PRO A 195 10.44 -15.82 15.24
CA PRO A 195 11.14 -15.66 16.51
C PRO A 195 12.21 -14.56 16.50
N ASN A 196 12.72 -14.20 15.33
CA ASN A 196 13.78 -13.19 15.14
C ASN A 196 13.24 -11.83 14.67
N GLY A 197 11.92 -11.59 14.75
CA GLY A 197 11.26 -10.37 14.29
C GLY A 197 10.51 -10.54 12.97
N PRO A 198 10.11 -9.44 12.35
CA PRO A 198 9.29 -9.44 11.13
C PRO A 198 10.07 -9.89 9.91
N LYS A 199 9.37 -10.53 8.97
CA LYS A 199 9.92 -10.91 7.67
C LYS A 199 8.90 -10.64 6.57
N TRP A 200 9.32 -9.95 5.52
CA TRP A 200 8.48 -9.66 4.37
C TRP A 200 8.08 -10.91 3.59
N PHE A 201 6.83 -11.00 3.17
CA PHE A 201 6.36 -11.97 2.18
C PHE A 201 6.80 -11.61 0.76
N THR A 202 6.79 -10.32 0.46
CA THR A 202 7.14 -9.78 -0.85
C THR A 202 8.34 -8.84 -0.72
N THR A 203 8.94 -8.50 -1.85
CA THR A 203 9.99 -7.48 -1.87
C THR A 203 9.35 -6.10 -2.00
N PRO A 204 9.51 -5.22 -1.01
CA PRO A 204 9.06 -3.84 -1.10
C PRO A 204 9.62 -3.12 -2.32
N MET A 205 8.92 -2.08 -2.77
CA MET A 205 9.35 -1.30 -3.94
C MET A 205 10.75 -0.72 -3.73
N HIS A 206 11.57 -0.73 -4.79
CA HIS A 206 12.97 -0.34 -4.70
C HIS A 206 13.16 1.17 -4.63
N SER A 207 12.72 1.88 -5.66
CA SER A 207 12.76 3.35 -5.75
C SER A 207 11.67 3.82 -6.71
N ILE A 208 11.38 5.12 -6.70
CA ILE A 208 10.40 5.69 -7.64
C ILE A 208 10.88 5.59 -9.10
N ASP A 209 12.19 5.65 -9.34
CA ASP A 209 12.78 5.55 -10.68
C ASP A 209 12.91 4.10 -11.19
N ASN A 210 13.02 3.16 -10.27
CA ASN A 210 13.05 1.73 -10.56
C ASN A 210 12.18 0.97 -9.55
N PRO A 211 10.86 1.13 -9.63
CA PRO A 211 9.95 0.64 -8.59
C PRO A 211 9.99 -0.88 -8.42
N PHE A 212 10.39 -1.62 -9.45
CA PHE A 212 10.38 -3.07 -9.45
C PHE A 212 11.78 -3.71 -9.32
N GLY A 213 12.85 -2.92 -9.25
CA GLY A 213 14.21 -3.37 -8.94
C GLY A 213 14.90 -4.18 -10.05
N TYR A 214 14.68 -3.85 -11.33
CA TYR A 214 15.36 -4.46 -12.49
C TYR A 214 15.70 -3.47 -13.60
#